data_f397ea4a6c039863a68311bcf8ff4be8
#
_entry.id   f397ea4a6c039863a68311bcf8ff4be8
#
_cell.length_a   1.000
_cell.length_b   1.000
_cell.length_c   1.000
_cell.angle_alpha   90.00
_cell.angle_beta   90.00
_cell.angle_gamma   90.00
#
_symmetry.space_group_name_H-M   'P 1'
#
loop_
_entity.id
_entity.type
_entity.pdbx_description
1 polymer ?
#
loop_
_entity_poly.entity_id
_entity_poly.type
_entity_poly.pdbx_seq_one_letter_code
_entity_poly.pdbx_strand_id
1 'polypeptide(L)'
;MARSLRIEKSDGVYHVINRGNYRQDLFINEGAHLAFERCLFEACEMCGWVLEGYCVMTNHFHLVIRTPEGNLVYGMKWLQSTFANRYHHYRKVHGKLFQGRYKSLIVEEGSYLGALLHYVHLNPVRARIVDVAGLRDYRWSSYWYLQHPAKRPAFMDVSGCLEAAGGLADTSAGRRKYREYLAWLSADGSAQKELLFDRMCRGWAIGSKDFKKDLLSEEAERVKAGAKASKVIESRQERYDGKELREANELKWELFLERGLSVLGKNAAEIREDLKSAAWKVMLGAVIKGHTSATNVWITEKLNMGISQAVSQNVGKFHAAGGREIEAYQQLIINITT
;
A
#
# COMPACT_ATOMS: atom_id res chain seq x y z
N MET A 1 -16.45 7.72 -8.51
CA MET A 1 -14.99 7.59 -8.44
C MET A 1 -14.67 6.20 -7.96
N ALA A 2 -13.76 5.51 -8.65
CA ALA A 2 -13.29 4.20 -8.24
C ALA A 2 -12.65 4.27 -6.85
N ARG A 3 -12.80 3.22 -6.05
CA ARG A 3 -12.22 3.13 -4.70
C ARG A 3 -10.81 2.58 -4.81
N SER A 4 -9.82 3.18 -4.13
CA SER A 4 -8.51 2.56 -3.94
C SER A 4 -8.62 1.33 -3.04
N LEU A 5 -7.79 0.32 -3.31
CA LEU A 5 -7.68 -0.86 -2.46
C LEU A 5 -7.23 -0.41 -1.05
N ARG A 6 -7.95 -0.82 -0.03
CA ARG A 6 -7.61 -0.60 1.37
C ARG A 6 -7.60 -1.92 2.09
N ILE A 7 -6.43 -2.33 2.49
CA ILE A 7 -6.24 -3.51 3.32
C ILE A 7 -6.04 -3.00 4.74
N GLU A 8 -6.86 -3.45 5.69
CA GLU A 8 -6.65 -3.24 7.12
C GLU A 8 -6.11 -4.52 7.73
N LYS A 9 -4.98 -4.41 8.41
CA LYS A 9 -4.28 -5.53 9.03
C LYS A 9 -3.83 -5.12 10.43
N SER A 10 -3.95 -6.01 11.41
CA SER A 10 -3.31 -5.84 12.73
C SER A 10 -1.81 -5.74 12.53
N ASP A 11 -1.17 -4.89 13.29
CA ASP A 11 0.24 -4.52 13.17
C ASP A 11 0.65 -3.98 11.80
N GLY A 12 -0.33 -3.65 10.93
CA GLY A 12 -0.05 -3.08 9.63
C GLY A 12 0.56 -1.68 9.74
N VAL A 13 1.62 -1.43 8.97
CA VAL A 13 2.21 -0.09 8.81
C VAL A 13 1.67 0.56 7.56
N TYR A 14 1.28 1.81 7.66
CA TYR A 14 0.63 2.54 6.56
C TYR A 14 1.29 3.89 6.31
N HIS A 15 1.55 4.19 5.05
CA HIS A 15 1.79 5.56 4.60
C HIS A 15 0.45 6.20 4.26
N VAL A 16 0.04 7.17 5.03
CA VAL A 16 -1.22 7.89 4.87
C VAL A 16 -0.97 9.31 4.37
N ILE A 17 -1.70 9.67 3.31
CA ILE A 17 -1.54 10.96 2.65
C ILE A 17 -2.92 11.59 2.42
N ASN A 18 -3.07 12.86 2.71
CA ASN A 18 -4.19 13.64 2.20
C ASN A 18 -3.77 15.09 2.01
N ARG A 19 -4.54 15.83 1.22
CA ARG A 19 -4.28 17.24 0.92
C ARG A 19 -5.54 18.07 0.89
N GLY A 20 -5.36 19.36 0.97
CA GLY A 20 -6.43 20.34 0.88
C GLY A 20 -7.24 20.23 -0.41
N ASN A 21 -8.54 20.50 -0.30
CA ASN A 21 -9.43 20.55 -1.45
C ASN A 21 -8.92 21.60 -2.44
N TYR A 22 -8.97 21.28 -3.74
CA TYR A 22 -8.37 22.13 -4.80
C TYR A 22 -6.88 22.50 -4.57
N ARG A 23 -6.14 21.69 -3.80
CA ARG A 23 -4.74 21.92 -3.40
C ARG A 23 -4.55 23.20 -2.57
N GLN A 24 -5.63 23.70 -1.96
CA GLN A 24 -5.56 24.89 -1.10
C GLN A 24 -4.61 24.66 0.08
N ASP A 25 -3.96 25.72 0.51
CA ASP A 25 -3.14 25.70 1.69
C ASP A 25 -3.99 25.59 2.96
N LEU A 26 -3.83 24.51 3.68
CA LEU A 26 -4.53 24.22 4.94
C LEU A 26 -3.72 24.69 6.15
N PHE A 27 -2.42 24.53 6.06
CA PHE A 27 -1.48 24.74 7.15
C PHE A 27 -0.68 26.01 6.91
N ILE A 28 -1.38 27.15 6.84
CA ILE A 28 -0.79 28.46 6.49
C ILE A 28 -0.16 29.19 7.67
N ASN A 29 -0.43 28.74 8.88
CA ASN A 29 0.09 29.35 10.09
C ASN A 29 0.33 28.26 11.18
N GLU A 30 1.05 28.64 12.21
CA GLU A 30 1.38 27.78 13.33
C GLU A 30 0.16 27.17 14.01
N GLY A 31 -0.91 27.95 14.19
CA GLY A 31 -2.15 27.49 14.83
C GLY A 31 -2.82 26.34 14.07
N ALA A 32 -2.82 26.37 12.73
CA ALA A 32 -3.39 25.30 11.91
C ALA A 32 -2.55 24.00 12.01
N HIS A 33 -1.23 24.12 12.01
CA HIS A 33 -0.33 22.98 12.23
C HIS A 33 -0.51 22.39 13.63
N LEU A 34 -0.52 23.22 14.67
CA LEU A 34 -0.74 22.77 16.05
C LEU A 34 -2.11 22.07 16.22
N ALA A 35 -3.15 22.61 15.61
CA ALA A 35 -4.48 22.00 15.68
C ALA A 35 -4.49 20.62 15.03
N PHE A 36 -3.81 20.44 13.89
CA PHE A 36 -3.69 19.14 13.24
C PHE A 36 -2.84 18.17 14.05
N GLU A 37 -1.68 18.60 14.52
CA GLU A 37 -0.78 17.79 15.34
C GLU A 37 -1.48 17.28 16.59
N ARG A 38 -2.25 18.14 17.29
CA ARG A 38 -3.06 17.75 18.44
C ARG A 38 -4.10 16.68 18.07
N CYS A 39 -4.82 16.87 16.97
CA CYS A 39 -5.76 15.84 16.50
C CYS A 39 -5.06 14.52 16.15
N LEU A 40 -3.86 14.58 15.55
CA LEU A 40 -3.06 13.39 15.26
C LEU A 40 -2.66 12.68 16.54
N PHE A 41 -2.16 13.39 17.53
CA PHE A 41 -1.72 12.81 18.81
C PHE A 41 -2.90 12.24 19.60
N GLU A 42 -4.04 12.95 19.66
CA GLU A 42 -5.29 12.44 20.24
C GLU A 42 -5.74 11.15 19.53
N ALA A 43 -5.61 11.06 18.20
CA ALA A 43 -5.94 9.85 17.45
C ALA A 43 -4.98 8.69 17.76
N CYS A 44 -3.67 8.96 17.90
CA CYS A 44 -2.70 7.94 18.29
C CYS A 44 -3.04 7.35 19.67
N GLU A 45 -3.31 8.20 20.65
CA GLU A 45 -3.68 7.76 22.00
C GLU A 45 -4.99 6.97 22.01
N MET A 46 -6.02 7.49 21.35
CA MET A 46 -7.35 6.87 21.32
C MET A 46 -7.36 5.51 20.59
N CYS A 47 -6.57 5.38 19.52
CA CYS A 47 -6.57 4.19 18.67
C CYS A 47 -5.43 3.22 19.00
N GLY A 48 -4.56 3.55 19.96
CA GLY A 48 -3.37 2.75 20.27
C GLY A 48 -2.37 2.70 19.10
N TRP A 49 -2.31 3.77 18.27
CA TRP A 49 -1.41 3.81 17.13
C TRP A 49 0.03 4.10 17.56
N VAL A 50 0.98 3.46 16.88
CA VAL A 50 2.38 3.87 16.94
C VAL A 50 2.67 4.78 15.75
N LEU A 51 3.15 5.98 16.03
CA LEU A 51 3.50 6.98 15.02
C LEU A 51 4.99 6.82 14.66
N GLU A 52 5.26 6.11 13.58
CA GLU A 52 6.62 5.85 13.08
C GLU A 52 7.24 7.12 12.45
N GLY A 53 6.40 7.95 11.83
CA GLY A 53 6.84 9.21 11.25
C GLY A 53 5.70 10.07 10.72
N TYR A 54 5.94 11.37 10.61
CA TYR A 54 5.01 12.28 9.95
C TYR A 54 5.70 13.54 9.45
N CYS A 55 5.05 14.18 8.50
CA CYS A 55 5.39 15.53 8.05
C CYS A 55 4.13 16.25 7.60
N VAL A 56 3.84 17.40 8.19
CA VAL A 56 2.74 18.29 7.80
C VAL A 56 3.31 19.40 6.94
N MET A 57 2.93 19.41 5.68
CA MET A 57 3.34 20.40 4.67
C MET A 57 2.30 21.54 4.62
N THR A 58 2.50 22.55 3.79
CA THR A 58 1.57 23.68 3.66
C THR A 58 0.15 23.27 3.29
N ASN A 59 -0.02 22.31 2.38
CA ASN A 59 -1.33 21.93 1.86
C ASN A 59 -1.63 20.42 1.94
N HIS A 60 -0.74 19.62 2.47
CA HIS A 60 -0.90 18.16 2.62
C HIS A 60 -0.08 17.64 3.80
N PHE A 61 -0.33 16.40 4.14
CA PHE A 61 0.44 15.70 5.17
C PHE A 61 0.83 14.29 4.74
N HIS A 62 1.89 13.79 5.32
CA HIS A 62 2.35 12.42 5.29
C HIS A 62 2.37 11.88 6.70
N LEU A 63 1.73 10.73 6.95
CA LEU A 63 1.79 10.02 8.22
C LEU A 63 2.28 8.61 7.95
N VAL A 64 3.15 8.10 8.79
CA VAL A 64 3.56 6.69 8.82
C VAL A 64 3.07 6.13 10.16
N ILE A 65 2.05 5.30 10.10
CA ILE A 65 1.29 4.84 11.26
C ILE A 65 1.29 3.32 11.28
N ARG A 66 1.67 2.73 12.41
CA ARG A 66 1.43 1.32 12.72
C ARG A 66 0.12 1.22 13.49
N THR A 67 -0.72 0.27 13.12
CA THR A 67 -2.02 0.04 13.75
C THR A 67 -2.05 -1.35 14.40
N PRO A 68 -1.68 -1.49 15.67
CA PRO A 68 -1.72 -2.79 16.36
C PRO A 68 -3.07 -3.48 16.23
N GLU A 69 -4.17 -2.73 16.38
CA GLU A 69 -5.54 -3.24 16.32
C GLU A 69 -6.16 -3.26 14.92
N GLY A 70 -5.43 -2.89 13.86
CA GLY A 70 -5.96 -2.85 12.49
C GLY A 70 -7.12 -1.86 12.31
N ASN A 71 -7.10 -0.73 12.98
CA ASN A 71 -8.21 0.24 13.08
C ASN A 71 -7.95 1.55 12.33
N LEU A 72 -7.18 1.50 11.24
CA LEU A 72 -6.80 2.70 10.46
C LEU A 72 -8.00 3.51 9.99
N VAL A 73 -9.03 2.83 9.46
CA VAL A 73 -10.21 3.52 8.89
C VAL A 73 -10.97 4.28 9.97
N TYR A 74 -11.13 3.67 11.15
CA TYR A 74 -11.78 4.30 12.28
C TYR A 74 -11.04 5.55 12.74
N GLY A 75 -9.74 5.43 13.05
CA GLY A 75 -8.94 6.54 13.56
C GLY A 75 -8.76 7.65 12.53
N MET A 76 -8.57 7.34 11.25
CA MET A 76 -8.47 8.35 10.19
C MET A 76 -9.79 9.08 9.94
N LYS A 77 -10.93 8.40 10.08
CA LYS A 77 -12.24 9.06 10.04
C LYS A 77 -12.37 10.08 11.18
N TRP A 78 -11.99 9.66 12.38
CA TRP A 78 -12.02 10.53 13.56
C TRP A 78 -11.07 11.72 13.40
N LEU A 79 -9.79 11.47 13.05
CA LEU A 79 -8.76 12.51 12.85
C LEU A 79 -9.22 13.58 11.86
N GLN A 80 -9.66 13.15 10.67
CA GLN A 80 -10.03 14.09 9.61
C GLN A 80 -11.30 14.87 9.92
N SER A 81 -12.31 14.21 10.51
CA SER A 81 -13.57 14.90 10.86
C SER A 81 -13.36 15.87 12.02
N THR A 82 -12.59 15.48 13.04
CA THR A 82 -12.29 16.35 14.19
C THR A 82 -11.47 17.57 13.77
N PHE A 83 -10.42 17.35 12.96
CA PHE A 83 -9.64 18.47 12.44
C PHE A 83 -10.49 19.38 11.54
N ALA A 84 -11.29 18.83 10.63
CA ALA A 84 -12.16 19.64 9.77
C ALA A 84 -13.15 20.48 10.59
N ASN A 85 -13.79 19.90 11.61
CA ASN A 85 -14.71 20.64 12.48
C ASN A 85 -13.99 21.76 13.25
N ARG A 86 -12.83 21.47 13.85
CA ARG A 86 -12.02 22.47 14.57
C ARG A 86 -11.57 23.59 13.61
N TYR A 87 -11.11 23.23 12.42
CA TYR A 87 -10.67 24.18 11.39
C TYR A 87 -11.82 25.09 10.93
N HIS A 88 -12.98 24.51 10.60
CA HIS A 88 -14.16 25.26 10.15
C HIS A 88 -14.66 26.21 11.22
N HIS A 89 -14.73 25.76 12.47
CA HIS A 89 -15.14 26.60 13.59
C HIS A 89 -14.19 27.79 13.79
N TYR A 90 -12.89 27.53 13.80
CA TYR A 90 -11.87 28.58 13.98
C TYR A 90 -11.83 29.56 12.82
N ARG A 91 -11.87 29.07 11.59
CA ARG A 91 -11.75 29.89 10.37
C ARG A 91 -13.08 30.50 9.92
N LYS A 92 -14.19 30.11 10.52
CA LYS A 92 -15.57 30.49 10.13
C LYS A 92 -15.85 30.22 8.65
N VAL A 93 -15.38 29.08 8.15
CA VAL A 93 -15.54 28.64 6.75
C VAL A 93 -16.34 27.34 6.72
N HIS A 94 -16.92 27.02 5.56
CA HIS A 94 -17.70 25.82 5.34
C HIS A 94 -17.22 25.08 4.09
N GLY A 95 -17.60 23.82 3.95
CA GLY A 95 -17.33 23.01 2.77
C GLY A 95 -16.35 21.85 3.03
N LYS A 96 -15.85 21.27 1.93
CA LYS A 96 -14.91 20.14 2.01
C LYS A 96 -13.51 20.65 2.26
N LEU A 97 -12.92 20.29 3.40
CA LEU A 97 -11.56 20.68 3.74
C LEU A 97 -10.52 19.90 2.93
N PHE A 98 -10.68 18.58 2.80
CA PHE A 98 -9.77 17.71 2.08
C PHE A 98 -10.27 17.33 0.69
N GLN A 99 -9.35 17.00 -0.22
CA GLN A 99 -9.63 16.62 -1.62
C GLN A 99 -10.29 15.22 -1.72
N GLY A 100 -11.12 14.82 -0.80
CA GLY A 100 -11.74 13.52 -0.75
C GLY A 100 -11.15 12.66 0.37
N ARG A 101 -11.23 11.33 0.19
CA ARG A 101 -10.69 10.39 1.18
C ARG A 101 -9.17 10.41 1.15
N TYR A 102 -8.54 10.16 2.31
CA TYR A 102 -7.10 9.95 2.37
C TYR A 102 -6.68 8.75 1.50
N LYS A 103 -5.46 8.77 1.00
CA LYS A 103 -4.78 7.63 0.43
C LYS A 103 -4.01 6.92 1.52
N SER A 104 -4.08 5.59 1.57
CA SER A 104 -3.25 4.75 2.42
C SER A 104 -2.55 3.71 1.57
N LEU A 105 -1.25 3.54 1.78
CA LEU A 105 -0.45 2.47 1.21
C LEU A 105 0.04 1.63 2.38
N ILE A 106 -0.20 0.31 2.34
CA ILE A 106 0.40 -0.59 3.33
C ILE A 106 1.88 -0.76 3.01
N VAL A 107 2.72 -0.83 4.04
CA VAL A 107 4.19 -0.75 3.91
C VAL A 107 4.82 -2.01 4.44
N GLU A 108 5.69 -2.63 3.66
CA GLU A 108 6.57 -3.71 4.12
C GLU A 108 7.61 -3.15 5.08
N GLU A 109 7.85 -3.85 6.18
CA GLU A 109 8.82 -3.46 7.18
C GLU A 109 10.27 -3.56 6.67
N GLY A 110 11.23 -3.21 7.51
CA GLY A 110 12.64 -3.23 7.15
C GLY A 110 13.02 -2.10 6.19
N SER A 111 13.65 -2.44 5.08
CA SER A 111 14.21 -1.47 4.14
C SER A 111 13.19 -0.53 3.51
N TYR A 112 11.98 -1.02 3.23
CA TYR A 112 10.91 -0.21 2.63
C TYR A 112 10.36 0.82 3.62
N LEU A 113 10.13 0.43 4.87
CA LEU A 113 9.74 1.35 5.93
C LEU A 113 10.83 2.39 6.18
N GLY A 114 12.07 1.97 6.27
CA GLY A 114 13.21 2.88 6.44
C GLY A 114 13.30 3.92 5.33
N ALA A 115 13.23 3.48 4.08
CA ALA A 115 13.23 4.36 2.92
C ALA A 115 12.06 5.36 2.93
N LEU A 116 10.88 4.90 3.34
CA LEU A 116 9.71 5.77 3.51
C LEU A 116 9.91 6.81 4.60
N LEU A 117 10.50 6.45 5.74
CA LEU A 117 10.78 7.38 6.83
C LEU A 117 11.78 8.46 6.39
N HIS A 118 12.84 8.09 5.65
CA HIS A 118 13.76 9.07 5.07
C HIS A 118 13.05 10.00 4.08
N TYR A 119 12.20 9.43 3.21
CA TYR A 119 11.37 10.20 2.29
C TYR A 119 10.50 11.21 3.04
N VAL A 120 9.80 10.80 4.09
CA VAL A 120 8.90 11.66 4.89
C VAL A 120 9.68 12.76 5.59
N HIS A 121 10.84 12.46 6.18
CA HIS A 121 11.69 13.46 6.81
C HIS A 121 12.28 14.48 5.83
N LEU A 122 12.59 14.07 4.59
CA LEU A 122 13.13 14.96 3.56
C LEU A 122 12.05 15.73 2.78
N ASN A 123 10.75 15.50 3.02
CA ASN A 123 9.69 16.20 2.28
C ASN A 123 9.79 17.74 2.32
N PRO A 124 10.10 18.40 3.47
CA PRO A 124 10.24 19.85 3.49
C PRO A 124 11.36 20.37 2.59
N VAL A 125 12.48 19.63 2.49
CA VAL A 125 13.61 19.95 1.62
C VAL A 125 13.24 19.74 0.14
N ARG A 126 12.61 18.61 -0.17
CA ARG A 126 12.16 18.26 -1.51
C ARG A 126 11.12 19.24 -2.06
N ALA A 127 10.26 19.76 -1.17
CA ALA A 127 9.30 20.81 -1.50
C ALA A 127 9.88 22.23 -1.46
N ARG A 128 11.18 22.38 -1.18
CA ARG A 128 11.87 23.67 -1.07
C ARG A 128 11.26 24.62 -0.03
N ILE A 129 10.68 24.08 1.03
CA ILE A 129 10.15 24.86 2.15
C ILE A 129 11.31 25.29 3.06
N VAL A 130 12.26 24.38 3.28
CA VAL A 130 13.51 24.63 3.97
C VAL A 130 14.66 24.01 3.18
N ASP A 131 15.86 24.48 3.41
CA ASP A 131 17.08 23.80 3.00
C ASP A 131 17.44 22.66 3.99
N VAL A 132 18.47 21.89 3.68
CA VAL A 132 18.92 20.77 4.54
C VAL A 132 19.40 21.25 5.91
N ALA A 133 20.01 22.41 5.97
CA ALA A 133 20.50 22.97 7.24
C ALA A 133 19.33 23.35 8.17
N GLY A 134 18.26 23.92 7.61
CA GLY A 134 17.04 24.32 8.31
C GLY A 134 16.09 23.14 8.63
N LEU A 135 16.35 21.94 8.09
CA LEU A 135 15.47 20.79 8.30
C LEU A 135 15.30 20.43 9.78
N ARG A 136 16.35 20.54 10.58
CA ARG A 136 16.31 20.27 12.03
C ARG A 136 15.32 21.15 12.79
N ASP A 137 15.05 22.33 12.28
CA ASP A 137 14.21 23.35 12.91
C ASP A 137 12.79 23.33 12.36
N TYR A 138 12.53 22.49 11.33
CA TYR A 138 11.19 22.28 10.78
C TYR A 138 10.29 21.58 11.78
N ARG A 139 9.50 22.37 12.53
CA ARG A 139 8.74 21.93 13.69
C ARG A 139 7.66 20.88 13.38
N TRP A 140 7.13 20.86 12.17
CA TRP A 140 5.94 20.10 11.78
C TRP A 140 6.26 18.71 11.20
N SER A 141 7.28 18.07 11.76
CA SER A 141 7.76 16.75 11.35
C SER A 141 8.21 15.92 12.55
N SER A 142 8.04 14.60 12.47
CA SER A 142 8.63 13.66 13.43
C SER A 142 10.14 13.78 13.54
N TYR A 143 10.81 14.23 12.47
CA TYR A 143 12.24 14.53 12.53
C TYR A 143 12.60 15.59 13.58
N TRP A 144 11.73 16.56 13.81
CA TRP A 144 11.93 17.54 14.88
C TRP A 144 11.93 16.87 16.26
N TYR A 145 11.00 15.92 16.51
CA TYR A 145 10.94 15.16 17.75
C TYR A 145 12.12 14.20 17.92
N LEU A 146 12.69 13.70 16.83
CA LEU A 146 13.94 12.95 16.86
C LEU A 146 15.08 13.83 17.42
N GLN A 147 15.13 15.11 17.05
CA GLN A 147 16.13 16.06 17.55
C GLN A 147 15.82 16.58 18.98
N HIS A 148 14.58 16.43 19.46
CA HIS A 148 14.09 16.89 20.75
C HIS A 148 13.47 15.75 21.58
N PRO A 149 14.25 14.73 21.99
CA PRO A 149 13.72 13.50 22.59
C PRO A 149 12.91 13.73 23.87
N ALA A 150 13.24 14.75 24.66
CA ALA A 150 12.48 15.10 25.87
C ALA A 150 11.03 15.57 25.60
N LYS A 151 10.72 15.95 24.35
CA LYS A 151 9.37 16.38 23.93
C LYS A 151 8.62 15.31 23.15
N ARG A 152 9.24 14.15 22.89
CA ARG A 152 8.68 13.08 22.09
C ARG A 152 7.58 12.34 22.86
N PRO A 153 6.36 12.22 22.28
CA PRO A 153 5.31 11.39 22.88
C PRO A 153 5.70 9.91 22.94
N ALA A 154 5.17 9.18 23.91
CA ALA A 154 5.49 7.76 24.12
C ALA A 154 5.03 6.85 22.96
N PHE A 155 3.99 7.25 22.23
CA PHE A 155 3.48 6.52 21.05
C PHE A 155 4.30 6.79 19.78
N MET A 156 5.35 7.64 19.83
CA MET A 156 6.16 7.94 18.65
C MET A 156 7.44 7.08 18.65
N ASP A 157 7.55 6.21 17.68
CA ASP A 157 8.76 5.40 17.48
C ASP A 157 9.63 6.02 16.37
N VAL A 158 10.90 6.21 16.68
CA VAL A 158 11.90 6.74 15.75
C VAL A 158 12.99 5.71 15.43
N SER A 159 12.86 4.49 15.95
CA SER A 159 13.88 3.43 15.79
C SER A 159 14.05 3.05 14.33
N GLY A 160 12.95 2.90 13.58
CA GLY A 160 12.97 2.47 12.20
C GLY A 160 13.81 3.35 11.27
N CYS A 161 13.78 4.66 11.45
CA CYS A 161 14.60 5.55 10.61
C CYS A 161 16.09 5.52 10.98
N LEU A 162 16.42 5.28 12.24
CA LEU A 162 17.80 5.17 12.72
C LEU A 162 18.42 3.83 12.31
N GLU A 163 17.65 2.75 12.44
CA GLU A 163 18.04 1.41 12.00
C GLU A 163 18.35 1.39 10.50
N ALA A 164 17.45 1.94 9.68
CA ALA A 164 17.62 2.00 8.22
C ALA A 164 18.77 2.92 7.77
N ALA A 165 19.24 3.81 8.62
CA ALA A 165 20.41 4.66 8.34
C ALA A 165 21.73 4.03 8.79
N GLY A 166 21.77 2.71 8.99
CA GLY A 166 22.96 1.95 9.36
C GLY A 166 23.02 1.53 10.83
N GLY A 167 21.86 1.23 11.44
CA GLY A 167 21.80 0.72 12.82
C GLY A 167 22.20 1.77 13.87
N LEU A 168 21.80 3.01 13.66
CA LEU A 168 22.14 4.10 14.57
C LEU A 168 21.33 4.03 15.88
N ALA A 169 22.01 4.21 17.01
CA ALA A 169 21.31 4.31 18.29
C ALA A 169 20.67 5.70 18.48
N ASP A 170 19.56 5.78 19.23
CA ASP A 170 18.91 7.05 19.57
C ASP A 170 19.68 7.81 20.66
N THR A 171 20.88 8.22 20.32
CA THR A 171 21.79 9.04 21.12
C THR A 171 22.08 10.35 20.39
N SER A 172 22.65 11.32 21.07
CA SER A 172 23.08 12.58 20.42
C SER A 172 24.03 12.35 19.25
N ALA A 173 24.91 11.34 19.36
CA ALA A 173 25.84 10.96 18.29
C ALA A 173 25.09 10.29 17.11
N GLY A 174 24.18 9.36 17.39
CA GLY A 174 23.39 8.71 16.36
C GLY A 174 22.49 9.69 15.61
N ARG A 175 21.79 10.59 16.31
CA ARG A 175 20.98 11.65 15.70
C ARG A 175 21.80 12.61 14.82
N ARG A 176 23.05 12.90 15.22
CA ARG A 176 23.99 13.68 14.39
C ARG A 176 24.34 12.93 13.11
N LYS A 177 24.70 11.63 13.20
CA LYS A 177 24.98 10.79 12.03
C LYS A 177 23.77 10.67 11.10
N TYR A 178 22.57 10.54 11.67
CA TYR A 178 21.33 10.52 10.87
C TYR A 178 21.12 11.82 10.11
N ARG A 179 21.39 12.97 10.71
CA ARG A 179 21.35 14.27 10.02
C ARG A 179 22.35 14.33 8.86
N GLU A 180 23.56 13.86 9.08
CA GLU A 180 24.60 13.78 8.05
C GLU A 180 24.17 12.85 6.90
N TYR A 181 23.56 11.72 7.23
CA TYR A 181 22.98 10.79 6.26
C TYR A 181 21.86 11.44 5.44
N LEU A 182 20.92 12.15 6.07
CA LEU A 182 19.86 12.87 5.35
C LEU A 182 20.41 13.99 4.47
N ALA A 183 21.45 14.68 4.91
CA ALA A 183 22.11 15.71 4.11
C ALA A 183 22.74 15.09 2.84
N TRP A 184 23.47 14.00 2.98
CA TRP A 184 23.99 13.23 1.85
C TRP A 184 22.86 12.75 0.93
N LEU A 185 21.86 12.08 1.48
CA LEU A 185 20.73 11.53 0.72
C LEU A 185 19.95 12.62 -0.05
N SER A 186 19.83 13.81 0.53
CA SER A 186 19.15 14.93 -0.14
C SER A 186 19.87 15.43 -1.38
N ALA A 187 21.20 15.30 -1.43
CA ALA A 187 22.05 15.73 -2.54
C ALA A 187 22.21 14.61 -3.61
N ASP A 188 22.01 13.33 -3.22
CA ASP A 188 22.19 12.18 -4.10
C ASP A 188 20.87 11.69 -4.69
N GLY A 189 20.57 12.18 -5.91
CA GLY A 189 19.37 11.76 -6.65
C GLY A 189 19.38 10.29 -7.07
N SER A 190 20.56 9.67 -7.20
CA SER A 190 20.70 8.24 -7.50
C SER A 190 20.26 7.39 -6.30
N ALA A 191 20.78 7.72 -5.12
CA ALA A 191 20.38 7.05 -3.88
C ALA A 191 18.87 7.22 -3.59
N GLN A 192 18.29 8.40 -3.82
CA GLN A 192 16.84 8.59 -3.69
C GLN A 192 16.05 7.70 -4.66
N LYS A 193 16.57 7.48 -5.86
CA LYS A 193 15.93 6.62 -6.87
C LYS A 193 16.03 5.14 -6.49
N GLU A 194 17.16 4.69 -5.98
CA GLU A 194 17.33 3.35 -5.42
C GLU A 194 16.37 3.09 -4.24
N LEU A 195 16.18 4.07 -3.37
CA LEU A 195 15.21 4.04 -2.28
C LEU A 195 13.75 4.25 -2.75
N LEU A 196 13.48 4.26 -4.05
CA LEU A 196 12.14 4.33 -4.66
C LEU A 196 11.33 5.57 -4.26
N PHE A 197 11.98 6.72 -3.99
CA PHE A 197 11.30 7.95 -3.56
C PHE A 197 10.21 8.43 -4.51
N ASP A 198 10.33 8.14 -5.81
CA ASP A 198 9.32 8.44 -6.84
C ASP A 198 8.05 7.58 -6.72
N ARG A 199 8.11 6.46 -5.97
CA ARG A 199 7.01 5.51 -5.78
C ARG A 199 6.32 5.62 -4.42
N MET A 200 6.87 6.38 -3.47
CA MET A 200 6.38 6.46 -2.09
C MET A 200 4.92 6.94 -1.97
N CYS A 201 4.39 7.63 -2.97
CA CYS A 201 3.00 8.09 -3.01
C CYS A 201 2.16 7.38 -4.08
N ARG A 202 2.65 6.29 -4.69
CA ARG A 202 1.99 5.60 -5.79
C ARG A 202 1.61 4.17 -5.41
N GLY A 203 0.56 3.66 -6.08
CA GLY A 203 0.08 2.30 -5.84
C GLY A 203 -0.77 2.18 -4.58
N TRP A 204 -0.92 0.97 -4.09
CA TRP A 204 -1.70 0.59 -2.91
C TRP A 204 -0.83 -0.01 -1.79
N ALA A 205 0.40 -0.41 -2.12
CA ALA A 205 1.39 -0.94 -1.18
C ALA A 205 2.80 -0.48 -1.56
N ILE A 206 3.66 -0.34 -0.56
CA ILE A 206 5.11 -0.09 -0.68
C ILE A 206 5.80 -1.36 -0.17
N GLY A 207 6.47 -2.08 -1.04
CA GLY A 207 7.10 -3.36 -0.67
C GLY A 207 7.45 -4.20 -1.89
N SER A 208 8.00 -5.36 -1.62
CA SER A 208 8.38 -6.39 -2.59
C SER A 208 7.15 -6.95 -3.31
N LYS A 209 7.42 -7.70 -4.37
CA LYS A 209 6.36 -8.39 -5.12
C LYS A 209 5.72 -9.49 -4.28
N ASP A 210 6.52 -10.20 -3.49
CA ASP A 210 6.06 -11.29 -2.64
C ASP A 210 5.19 -10.76 -1.50
N PHE A 211 5.61 -9.70 -0.80
CA PHE A 211 4.78 -9.02 0.20
C PHE A 211 3.40 -8.63 -0.36
N LYS A 212 3.35 -8.08 -1.58
CA LYS A 212 2.09 -7.71 -2.22
C LYS A 212 1.21 -8.92 -2.54
N LYS A 213 1.81 -10.05 -2.95
CA LYS A 213 1.08 -11.30 -3.20
C LYS A 213 0.50 -11.87 -1.91
N ASP A 214 1.28 -11.88 -0.84
CA ASP A 214 0.84 -12.38 0.47
C ASP A 214 -0.36 -11.56 0.99
N LEU A 215 -0.29 -10.23 0.90
CA LEU A 215 -1.40 -9.36 1.26
C LEU A 215 -2.69 -9.65 0.48
N LEU A 216 -2.58 -9.90 -0.82
CA LEU A 216 -3.74 -10.23 -1.65
C LEU A 216 -4.32 -11.61 -1.32
N SER A 217 -3.47 -12.57 -0.94
CA SER A 217 -3.88 -13.90 -0.49
C SER A 217 -4.61 -13.82 0.85
N GLU A 218 -4.04 -13.15 1.85
CA GLU A 218 -4.64 -12.91 3.15
C GLU A 218 -6.02 -12.21 3.03
N GLU A 219 -6.11 -11.18 2.18
CA GLU A 219 -7.37 -10.48 1.96
C GLU A 219 -8.43 -11.35 1.29
N ALA A 220 -8.03 -12.19 0.34
CA ALA A 220 -8.93 -13.15 -0.29
C ALA A 220 -9.50 -14.16 0.73
N GLU A 221 -8.68 -14.65 1.63
CA GLU A 221 -9.09 -15.55 2.73
C GLU A 221 -10.02 -14.85 3.72
N ARG A 222 -9.72 -13.61 4.09
CA ARG A 222 -10.56 -12.78 4.97
C ARG A 222 -11.95 -12.54 4.37
N VAL A 223 -12.01 -12.21 3.08
CA VAL A 223 -13.28 -12.02 2.36
C VAL A 223 -14.10 -13.31 2.34
N LYS A 224 -13.48 -14.48 2.12
CA LYS A 224 -14.16 -15.79 2.16
C LYS A 224 -14.68 -16.11 3.56
N ALA A 225 -13.89 -15.85 4.60
CA ALA A 225 -14.31 -16.06 6.00
C ALA A 225 -15.49 -15.14 6.36
N GLY A 226 -15.45 -13.86 5.95
CA GLY A 226 -16.55 -12.91 6.14
C GLY A 226 -17.81 -13.27 5.36
N ALA A 227 -17.70 -13.80 4.14
CA ALA A 227 -18.83 -14.27 3.34
C ALA A 227 -19.52 -15.51 3.94
N LYS A 228 -18.79 -16.36 4.66
CA LYS A 228 -19.38 -17.48 5.44
C LYS A 228 -20.18 -17.01 6.65
N ALA A 229 -19.82 -15.88 7.24
CA ALA A 229 -20.52 -15.30 8.40
C ALA A 229 -21.74 -14.43 8.01
N SER A 230 -21.82 -13.96 6.79
CA SER A 230 -22.88 -13.07 6.30
C SER A 230 -23.48 -13.59 4.99
N LYS A 231 -24.71 -14.11 5.06
CA LYS A 231 -25.50 -14.49 3.87
C LYS A 231 -25.95 -13.29 3.01
N VAL A 232 -25.45 -12.11 3.26
CA VAL A 232 -25.88 -10.86 2.60
C VAL A 232 -24.68 -9.98 2.26
N ILE A 233 -23.84 -10.35 1.34
CA ILE A 233 -23.11 -9.39 0.48
C ILE A 233 -22.70 -10.14 -0.80
N GLU A 234 -23.69 -10.45 -1.62
CA GLU A 234 -23.43 -10.63 -3.05
C GLU A 234 -23.08 -9.30 -3.69
N SER A 235 -21.96 -9.30 -4.42
CA SER A 235 -21.61 -8.35 -5.47
C SER A 235 -21.52 -6.86 -5.11
N ARG A 236 -20.50 -6.45 -4.39
CA ARG A 236 -19.85 -5.20 -4.75
C ARG A 236 -18.43 -5.51 -5.22
N GLN A 237 -18.28 -5.75 -6.52
CA GLN A 237 -16.98 -5.59 -7.17
C GLN A 237 -16.52 -4.17 -6.89
N GLU A 238 -15.66 -4.00 -5.91
CA GLU A 238 -15.06 -2.71 -5.62
C GLU A 238 -14.25 -2.31 -6.85
N ARG A 239 -14.70 -1.28 -7.54
CA ARG A 239 -13.96 -0.70 -8.68
C ARG A 239 -12.80 0.09 -8.10
N TYR A 240 -11.62 -0.44 -8.26
CA TYR A 240 -10.36 0.21 -7.91
C TYR A 240 -9.93 1.22 -8.98
N ASP A 241 -9.03 2.14 -8.64
CA ASP A 241 -8.47 3.08 -9.62
C ASP A 241 -7.61 2.34 -10.65
N GLY A 242 -7.73 2.71 -11.94
CA GLY A 242 -7.36 1.88 -13.08
C GLY A 242 -5.93 1.33 -13.10
N LYS A 243 -4.93 2.06 -12.57
CA LYS A 243 -3.53 1.58 -12.52
C LYS A 243 -3.26 0.66 -11.33
N GLU A 244 -3.78 1.02 -10.15
CA GLU A 244 -3.65 0.23 -8.91
C GLU A 244 -4.38 -1.11 -9.06
N LEU A 245 -5.57 -1.07 -9.70
CA LEU A 245 -6.33 -2.27 -10.04
C LEU A 245 -5.57 -3.20 -11.00
N ARG A 246 -4.90 -2.63 -11.98
CA ARG A 246 -4.14 -3.44 -12.94
C ARG A 246 -3.02 -4.20 -12.25
N GLU A 247 -2.20 -3.53 -11.42
CA GLU A 247 -1.13 -4.16 -10.63
C GLU A 247 -1.68 -5.27 -9.72
N ALA A 248 -2.73 -4.97 -8.95
CA ALA A 248 -3.35 -5.94 -8.05
C ALA A 248 -3.96 -7.14 -8.80
N ASN A 249 -4.58 -6.90 -9.96
CA ASN A 249 -5.12 -7.96 -10.78
C ASN A 249 -4.02 -8.84 -11.38
N GLU A 250 -2.96 -8.25 -11.91
CA GLU A 250 -1.83 -9.01 -12.48
C GLU A 250 -1.18 -9.90 -11.42
N LEU A 251 -1.02 -9.42 -10.18
CA LEU A 251 -0.54 -10.23 -9.07
C LEU A 251 -1.49 -11.37 -8.71
N LYS A 252 -2.80 -11.14 -8.71
CA LYS A 252 -3.81 -12.19 -8.51
C LYS A 252 -3.74 -13.25 -9.61
N TRP A 253 -3.58 -12.85 -10.87
CA TRP A 253 -3.45 -13.79 -11.97
C TRP A 253 -2.18 -14.63 -11.85
N GLU A 254 -1.07 -14.03 -11.41
CA GLU A 254 0.18 -14.75 -11.14
C GLU A 254 0.02 -15.75 -9.99
N LEU A 255 -0.67 -15.41 -8.92
CA LEU A 255 -0.97 -16.33 -7.83
C LEU A 255 -1.78 -17.54 -8.30
N PHE A 256 -2.81 -17.30 -9.12
CA PHE A 256 -3.61 -18.40 -9.71
C PHE A 256 -2.77 -19.29 -10.61
N LEU A 257 -1.89 -18.70 -11.40
CA LEU A 257 -0.96 -19.45 -12.27
C LEU A 257 0.02 -20.29 -11.45
N GLU A 258 0.69 -19.71 -10.46
CA GLU A 258 1.67 -20.39 -9.62
C GLU A 258 1.03 -21.55 -8.83
N ARG A 259 -0.12 -21.32 -8.20
CA ARG A 259 -0.88 -22.38 -7.50
C ARG A 259 -1.31 -23.48 -8.47
N GLY A 260 -1.83 -23.09 -9.64
CA GLY A 260 -2.25 -24.06 -10.66
C GLY A 260 -1.12 -24.91 -11.20
N LEU A 261 0.05 -24.33 -11.46
CA LEU A 261 1.24 -25.08 -11.86
C LEU A 261 1.70 -26.05 -10.75
N SER A 262 1.71 -25.60 -9.50
CA SER A 262 2.06 -26.44 -8.35
C SER A 262 1.12 -27.63 -8.22
N VAL A 263 -0.20 -27.41 -8.30
CA VAL A 263 -1.22 -28.50 -8.22
C VAL A 263 -1.08 -29.50 -9.37
N LEU A 264 -0.74 -29.01 -10.57
CA LEU A 264 -0.56 -29.85 -11.75
C LEU A 264 0.82 -30.52 -11.82
N GLY A 265 1.74 -30.19 -10.89
CA GLY A 265 3.13 -30.65 -10.92
C GLY A 265 3.87 -30.17 -12.16
N LYS A 266 3.54 -28.96 -12.69
CA LYS A 266 4.12 -28.40 -13.91
C LYS A 266 5.09 -27.26 -13.60
N ASN A 267 6.10 -27.11 -14.43
CA ASN A 267 7.15 -26.10 -14.27
C ASN A 267 7.35 -25.24 -15.52
N ALA A 268 8.26 -24.27 -15.43
CA ALA A 268 8.53 -23.32 -16.51
C ALA A 268 9.11 -23.95 -17.79
N ALA A 269 9.80 -25.10 -17.70
CA ALA A 269 10.31 -25.80 -18.88
C ALA A 269 9.15 -26.42 -19.66
N GLU A 270 8.24 -27.11 -18.99
CA GLU A 270 7.06 -27.72 -19.59
C GLU A 270 6.11 -26.69 -20.22
N ILE A 271 6.03 -25.48 -19.67
CA ILE A 271 5.29 -24.38 -20.33
C ILE A 271 5.86 -24.08 -21.71
N ARG A 272 7.15 -24.19 -21.93
CA ARG A 272 7.81 -23.91 -23.22
C ARG A 272 7.78 -25.10 -24.15
N GLU A 273 8.00 -26.30 -23.63
CA GLU A 273 8.22 -27.54 -24.40
C GLU A 273 6.91 -28.22 -24.79
N ASP A 274 5.91 -28.21 -23.92
CA ASP A 274 4.63 -28.85 -24.19
C ASP A 274 3.84 -28.10 -25.28
N LEU A 275 3.02 -28.86 -26.01
CA LEU A 275 2.17 -28.30 -27.06
C LEU A 275 1.39 -27.07 -26.59
N LYS A 276 1.25 -26.09 -27.48
CA LYS A 276 0.50 -24.85 -27.21
C LYS A 276 -0.96 -25.12 -26.80
N SER A 277 -1.52 -26.26 -27.22
CA SER A 277 -2.86 -26.73 -26.90
C SER A 277 -2.86 -27.91 -25.94
N ALA A 278 -1.80 -28.16 -25.18
CA ALA A 278 -1.75 -29.23 -24.20
C ALA A 278 -2.94 -29.15 -23.23
N ALA A 279 -3.54 -30.30 -22.92
CA ALA A 279 -4.78 -30.37 -22.15
C ALA A 279 -4.68 -29.66 -20.80
N TRP A 280 -3.56 -29.80 -20.09
CA TRP A 280 -3.33 -29.13 -18.81
C TRP A 280 -3.26 -27.60 -18.95
N LYS A 281 -2.68 -27.06 -20.04
CA LYS A 281 -2.63 -25.61 -20.31
C LYS A 281 -4.03 -25.06 -20.58
N VAL A 282 -4.83 -25.79 -21.37
CA VAL A 282 -6.21 -25.42 -21.66
C VAL A 282 -7.04 -25.43 -20.37
N MET A 283 -6.89 -26.46 -19.55
CA MET A 283 -7.60 -26.62 -18.27
C MET A 283 -7.21 -25.49 -17.29
N LEU A 284 -5.92 -25.22 -17.11
CA LEU A 284 -5.45 -24.14 -16.25
C LEU A 284 -5.89 -22.76 -16.79
N GLY A 285 -5.80 -22.54 -18.11
CA GLY A 285 -6.30 -21.35 -18.77
C GLY A 285 -7.79 -21.15 -18.57
N ALA A 286 -8.58 -22.22 -18.58
CA ALA A 286 -10.03 -22.19 -18.29
C ALA A 286 -10.32 -21.78 -16.84
N VAL A 287 -9.56 -22.31 -15.85
CA VAL A 287 -9.69 -21.93 -14.45
C VAL A 287 -9.34 -20.45 -14.25
N ILE A 288 -8.18 -20.01 -14.75
CA ILE A 288 -7.74 -18.61 -14.63
C ILE A 288 -8.78 -17.68 -15.25
N LYS A 289 -9.27 -17.98 -16.45
CA LYS A 289 -10.26 -17.16 -17.14
C LYS A 289 -11.63 -17.15 -16.45
N GLY A 290 -12.03 -18.24 -15.83
CA GLY A 290 -13.29 -18.36 -15.10
C GLY A 290 -13.33 -17.67 -13.74
N HIS A 291 -12.17 -17.58 -13.06
CA HIS A 291 -12.08 -17.10 -11.70
C HIS A 291 -11.30 -15.78 -11.53
N THR A 292 -10.78 -15.24 -12.63
CA THR A 292 -10.05 -13.97 -12.62
C THR A 292 -10.46 -13.08 -13.80
N SER A 293 -10.00 -11.84 -13.78
CA SER A 293 -10.13 -10.90 -14.92
C SER A 293 -8.95 -10.98 -15.89
N ALA A 294 -8.19 -12.08 -15.90
CA ALA A 294 -7.01 -12.24 -16.76
C ALA A 294 -7.38 -12.16 -18.23
N THR A 295 -6.61 -11.38 -18.98
CA THR A 295 -6.83 -11.24 -20.42
C THR A 295 -6.30 -12.45 -21.19
N ASN A 296 -6.91 -12.75 -22.35
CA ASN A 296 -6.41 -13.82 -23.21
C ASN A 296 -4.95 -13.60 -23.63
N VAL A 297 -4.52 -12.34 -23.81
CA VAL A 297 -3.13 -11.98 -24.12
C VAL A 297 -2.22 -12.45 -22.98
N TRP A 298 -2.53 -12.11 -21.76
CA TRP A 298 -1.74 -12.50 -20.59
C TRP A 298 -1.66 -14.03 -20.42
N ILE A 299 -2.80 -14.74 -20.54
CA ILE A 299 -2.84 -16.21 -20.46
C ILE A 299 -1.99 -16.84 -21.58
N THR A 300 -2.08 -16.29 -22.79
CA THR A 300 -1.28 -16.76 -23.95
C THR A 300 0.21 -16.65 -23.69
N GLU A 301 0.66 -15.49 -23.19
CA GLU A 301 2.06 -15.23 -22.89
C GLU A 301 2.59 -16.12 -21.76
N LYS A 302 1.82 -16.23 -20.67
CA LYS A 302 2.25 -16.96 -19.48
C LYS A 302 2.23 -18.48 -19.65
N LEU A 303 1.29 -19.04 -20.43
CA LEU A 303 1.17 -20.49 -20.70
C LEU A 303 1.72 -20.90 -22.07
N ASN A 304 2.33 -19.98 -22.82
CA ASN A 304 2.84 -20.23 -24.18
C ASN A 304 1.80 -20.91 -25.09
N MET A 305 0.59 -20.33 -25.18
CA MET A 305 -0.56 -20.90 -25.92
C MET A 305 -0.70 -20.38 -27.36
N GLY A 306 0.30 -19.71 -27.92
CA GLY A 306 0.33 -19.25 -29.31
C GLY A 306 -0.27 -17.86 -29.48
N ILE A 307 -1.52 -17.73 -29.88
CA ILE A 307 -2.21 -16.45 -30.09
C ILE A 307 -3.41 -16.32 -29.15
N SER A 308 -3.79 -15.09 -28.83
CA SER A 308 -4.84 -14.80 -27.84
C SER A 308 -6.22 -15.37 -28.21
N GLN A 309 -6.52 -15.48 -29.52
CA GLN A 309 -7.76 -16.10 -30.00
C GLN A 309 -7.79 -17.61 -29.73
N ALA A 310 -6.63 -18.31 -29.79
CA ALA A 310 -6.55 -19.74 -29.52
C ALA A 310 -6.96 -20.08 -28.09
N VAL A 311 -6.65 -19.22 -27.10
CA VAL A 311 -7.10 -19.40 -25.72
C VAL A 311 -8.63 -19.47 -25.65
N SER A 312 -9.35 -18.51 -26.24
CA SER A 312 -10.81 -18.52 -26.23
C SER A 312 -11.38 -19.72 -26.92
N GLN A 313 -10.82 -20.11 -28.08
CA GLN A 313 -11.28 -21.26 -28.85
C GLN A 313 -11.06 -22.58 -28.10
N ASN A 314 -9.85 -22.77 -27.51
CA ASN A 314 -9.52 -24.00 -26.81
C ASN A 314 -10.32 -24.14 -25.51
N VAL A 315 -10.48 -23.05 -24.74
CA VAL A 315 -11.33 -23.04 -23.55
C VAL A 315 -12.80 -23.26 -23.89
N GLY A 316 -13.28 -22.64 -24.98
CA GLY A 316 -14.65 -22.88 -25.47
C GLY A 316 -14.91 -24.34 -25.86
N LYS A 317 -13.97 -24.96 -26.61
CA LYS A 317 -14.06 -26.40 -26.97
C LYS A 317 -13.98 -27.29 -25.73
N PHE A 318 -13.12 -26.98 -24.77
CA PHE A 318 -13.00 -27.71 -23.50
C PHE A 318 -14.33 -27.69 -22.74
N HIS A 319 -14.97 -26.54 -22.60
CA HIS A 319 -16.28 -26.45 -21.94
C HIS A 319 -17.40 -27.16 -22.71
N ALA A 320 -17.42 -27.04 -24.03
CA ALA A 320 -18.41 -27.71 -24.88
C ALA A 320 -18.30 -29.26 -24.82
N ALA A 321 -17.09 -29.78 -24.55
CA ALA A 321 -16.82 -31.19 -24.38
C ALA A 321 -17.06 -31.72 -22.94
N GLY A 322 -17.78 -30.98 -22.10
CA GLY A 322 -18.01 -31.38 -20.70
C GLY A 322 -16.83 -31.16 -19.76
N GLY A 323 -15.85 -30.36 -20.16
CA GLY A 323 -14.62 -30.16 -19.39
C GLY A 323 -14.84 -29.63 -17.97
N ARG A 324 -15.98 -29.00 -17.70
CA ARG A 324 -16.34 -28.52 -16.34
C ARG A 324 -16.69 -29.67 -15.39
N GLU A 325 -17.09 -30.81 -15.91
CA GLU A 325 -17.50 -31.99 -15.15
C GLU A 325 -16.33 -32.94 -14.87
N ILE A 326 -15.16 -32.69 -15.46
CA ILE A 326 -13.95 -33.47 -15.26
C ILE A 326 -13.47 -33.28 -13.81
N GLU A 327 -13.29 -34.36 -13.09
CA GLU A 327 -12.85 -34.38 -11.69
C GLU A 327 -11.54 -33.57 -11.50
N ALA A 328 -10.56 -33.77 -12.37
CA ALA A 328 -9.30 -33.04 -12.34
C ALA A 328 -9.49 -31.50 -12.45
N TYR A 329 -10.48 -31.04 -13.25
CA TYR A 329 -10.79 -29.61 -13.34
C TYR A 329 -11.44 -29.10 -12.06
N GLN A 330 -12.34 -29.85 -11.45
CA GLN A 330 -12.99 -29.48 -10.19
C GLN A 330 -11.97 -29.45 -9.04
N GLN A 331 -11.10 -30.45 -8.96
CA GLN A 331 -10.01 -30.48 -7.98
C GLN A 331 -9.03 -29.32 -8.17
N LEU A 332 -8.71 -28.98 -9.42
CA LEU A 332 -7.86 -27.83 -9.72
C LEU A 332 -8.50 -26.51 -9.24
N ILE A 333 -9.79 -26.32 -9.46
CA ILE A 333 -10.53 -25.15 -8.95
C ILE A 333 -10.45 -25.11 -7.42
N ILE A 334 -10.79 -26.19 -6.75
CA ILE A 334 -10.78 -26.26 -5.29
C ILE A 334 -9.40 -25.89 -4.74
N ASN A 335 -8.35 -26.52 -5.25
CA ASN A 335 -6.99 -26.32 -4.74
C ASN A 335 -6.39 -24.93 -5.07
N ILE A 336 -6.82 -24.27 -6.15
CA ILE A 336 -6.37 -22.92 -6.48
C ILE A 336 -7.16 -21.87 -5.68
N THR A 337 -8.44 -22.12 -5.42
CA THR A 337 -9.33 -21.16 -4.77
C THR A 337 -9.42 -21.29 -3.26
N THR A 338 -8.95 -22.40 -2.69
CA THR A 338 -8.71 -22.56 -1.24
C THR A 338 -7.37 -22.04 -0.85
#